data_838fe34adecd10341ddf6dbee443cf33
#
_entry.id   838fe34adecd10341ddf6dbee443cf33
#
_cell.length_a   1.000
_cell.length_b   1.000
_cell.length_c   1.000
_cell.angle_alpha   90.00
_cell.angle_beta   90.00
_cell.angle_gamma   90.00
#
_symmetry.space_group_name_H-M   'P 1'
#
loop_
_entity.id
_entity.type
_entity.pdbx_description
1 polymer ?
#
loop_
_entity_poly.entity_id
_entity_poly.type
_entity_poly.pdbx_seq_one_letter_code
_entity_poly.pdbx_strand_id
1 'polypeptide(L)'
;MYTILPNGIRVFYREAGSPSKPTILLLHGFPASSFQFRNLIPLLAEKYHVVAPDLPGFGFTEIPDNLNFKYSFANIATTIGSFLDVHKIDKFAVYVFDYGAPTGFRLALECPQAITAIISQNGNAYEEGLSSFWDPLRQLWATSDPVKEKELRQAVKGAVLTFEATKGQYLGGEPEPNKIDEPATYHLDYALMSRPGNAEIQLDLFKDYGTNVVLYPKFQEYLRESQVPVLAVWGKNDIIFPPAGAEAFKRDVKDLKLVLLDGGHFLVESHTQEIGRLMLEFLDSKI
;
A
#
# COMPACT_ATOMS: atom_id res chain seq x y z
N MET A 1 10.02 11.56 10.57
CA MET A 1 9.97 13.05 10.48
C MET A 1 8.54 13.48 10.26
N TYR A 2 8.24 14.79 10.32
CA TYR A 2 6.88 15.30 10.02
C TYR A 2 6.96 16.43 9.00
N THR A 3 5.99 16.41 8.07
CA THR A 3 5.70 17.54 7.17
C THR A 3 4.29 18.04 7.46
N ILE A 4 4.11 19.36 7.56
CA ILE A 4 2.79 19.97 7.71
C ILE A 4 2.33 20.43 6.32
N LEU A 5 1.20 19.88 5.87
CA LEU A 5 0.59 20.25 4.61
C LEU A 5 -0.16 21.58 4.71
N PRO A 6 -0.46 22.28 3.58
CA PRO A 6 -1.18 23.56 3.60
C PRO A 6 -2.55 23.53 4.32
N ASN A 7 -3.21 22.37 4.35
CA ASN A 7 -4.47 22.16 5.06
C ASN A 7 -4.32 21.78 6.55
N GLY A 8 -3.09 21.75 7.07
CA GLY A 8 -2.79 21.45 8.47
C GLY A 8 -2.56 19.98 8.80
N ILE A 9 -2.74 19.06 7.84
CA ILE A 9 -2.41 17.63 8.06
C ILE A 9 -0.92 17.51 8.34
N ARG A 10 -0.55 16.75 9.38
CA ARG A 10 0.83 16.44 9.74
C ARG A 10 1.17 15.03 9.28
N VAL A 11 1.80 14.91 8.11
CA VAL A 11 2.21 13.63 7.57
C VAL A 11 3.53 13.20 8.23
N PHE A 12 3.51 12.06 8.91
CA PHE A 12 4.75 11.40 9.34
C PHE A 12 5.35 10.66 8.15
N TYR A 13 6.68 10.69 8.03
CA TYR A 13 7.39 9.96 6.98
C TYR A 13 8.80 9.56 7.40
N ARG A 14 9.32 8.56 6.72
CA ARG A 14 10.72 8.16 6.78
C ARG A 14 11.39 8.57 5.48
N GLU A 15 12.64 9.01 5.57
CA GLU A 15 13.41 9.49 4.43
C GLU A 15 14.86 9.08 4.58
N ALA A 16 15.50 8.69 3.47
CA ALA A 16 16.93 8.42 3.41
C ALA A 16 17.44 8.61 1.97
N GLY A 17 18.75 8.72 1.83
CA GLY A 17 19.41 9.05 0.57
C GLY A 17 19.43 10.54 0.27
N SER A 18 20.09 10.92 -0.82
CA SER A 18 20.20 12.33 -1.22
C SER A 18 19.00 12.77 -2.04
N PRO A 19 18.37 13.94 -1.73
CA PRO A 19 17.28 14.49 -2.54
C PRO A 19 17.67 14.81 -4.00
N SER A 20 18.97 14.80 -4.33
CA SER A 20 19.45 14.99 -5.71
C SER A 20 19.41 13.73 -6.56
N LYS A 21 19.12 12.57 -5.95
CA LYS A 21 18.99 11.28 -6.64
C LYS A 21 17.57 11.03 -7.11
N PRO A 22 17.34 10.12 -8.05
CA PRO A 22 15.98 9.70 -8.41
C PRO A 22 15.20 9.24 -7.18
N THR A 23 13.92 9.62 -7.08
CA THR A 23 13.10 9.35 -5.91
C THR A 23 12.34 8.03 -6.04
N ILE A 24 12.27 7.28 -4.93
CA ILE A 24 11.37 6.14 -4.74
C ILE A 24 10.38 6.50 -3.63
N LEU A 25 9.10 6.50 -3.96
CA LEU A 25 7.99 6.62 -3.02
C LEU A 25 7.56 5.22 -2.57
N LEU A 26 7.60 4.94 -1.27
CA LEU A 26 7.17 3.66 -0.69
C LEU A 26 5.82 3.83 0.00
N LEU A 27 4.77 3.19 -0.54
CA LEU A 27 3.41 3.25 -0.02
C LEU A 27 3.04 1.93 0.65
N HIS A 28 2.87 1.99 1.97
CA HIS A 28 2.44 0.86 2.79
C HIS A 28 0.93 0.58 2.65
N GLY A 29 0.46 -0.49 3.27
CA GLY A 29 -0.95 -0.84 3.33
C GLY A 29 -1.47 -1.10 4.74
N PHE A 30 -2.63 -1.75 4.82
CA PHE A 30 -3.27 -2.15 6.07
C PHE A 30 -2.59 -3.41 6.65
N PRO A 31 -2.39 -3.51 7.95
CA PRO A 31 -2.59 -2.50 8.99
C PRO A 31 -1.31 -1.70 9.31
N ALA A 32 -0.34 -1.72 8.40
CA ALA A 32 1.03 -1.26 8.60
C ALA A 32 1.21 0.28 8.58
N SER A 33 2.45 0.68 8.56
CA SER A 33 2.91 2.06 8.43
C SER A 33 4.25 2.07 7.68
N SER A 34 4.87 3.22 7.52
CA SER A 34 6.24 3.32 6.96
C SER A 34 7.29 2.49 7.72
N PHE A 35 6.96 2.01 8.92
CA PHE A 35 7.82 1.10 9.69
C PHE A 35 8.07 -0.22 8.96
N GLN A 36 7.13 -0.67 8.14
CA GLN A 36 7.28 -1.83 7.26
C GLN A 36 8.54 -1.77 6.40
N PHE A 37 8.97 -0.57 6.01
CA PHE A 37 10.11 -0.37 5.12
C PHE A 37 11.43 -0.11 5.84
N ARG A 38 11.50 -0.21 7.19
CA ARG A 38 12.69 0.11 7.99
C ARG A 38 13.96 -0.60 7.53
N ASN A 39 13.83 -1.85 7.08
CA ASN A 39 14.94 -2.67 6.61
C ASN A 39 15.19 -2.52 5.09
N LEU A 40 14.20 -2.11 4.31
CA LEU A 40 14.32 -1.89 2.86
C LEU A 40 14.93 -0.52 2.54
N ILE A 41 14.57 0.53 3.27
CA ILE A 41 15.04 1.90 3.05
C ILE A 41 16.57 1.98 3.01
N PRO A 42 17.34 1.41 3.94
CA PRO A 42 18.80 1.48 3.91
C PRO A 42 19.41 0.86 2.65
N LEU A 43 18.82 -0.22 2.13
CA LEU A 43 19.32 -0.91 0.93
C LEU A 43 19.19 -0.04 -0.33
N LEU A 44 18.14 0.78 -0.41
CA LEU A 44 17.86 1.62 -1.56
C LEU A 44 18.55 3.00 -1.48
N ALA A 45 18.79 3.51 -0.28
CA ALA A 45 19.26 4.87 -0.01
C ALA A 45 20.66 5.19 -0.55
N GLU A 46 21.46 4.16 -0.83
CA GLU A 46 22.78 4.36 -1.44
C GLU A 46 22.69 4.90 -2.87
N LYS A 47 21.64 4.53 -3.61
CA LYS A 47 21.43 4.93 -5.01
C LYS A 47 20.28 5.89 -5.23
N TYR A 48 19.27 5.87 -4.38
CA TYR A 48 18.01 6.59 -4.54
C TYR A 48 17.71 7.52 -3.36
N HIS A 49 16.90 8.52 -3.61
CA HIS A 49 16.19 9.27 -2.58
C HIS A 49 14.91 8.47 -2.23
N VAL A 50 14.82 7.97 -1.01
CA VAL A 50 13.73 7.07 -0.58
C VAL A 50 12.83 7.81 0.39
N VAL A 51 11.55 7.85 0.10
CA VAL A 51 10.53 8.53 0.92
C VAL A 51 9.37 7.59 1.19
N ALA A 52 8.99 7.44 2.45
CA ALA A 52 7.95 6.54 2.90
C ALA A 52 7.00 7.26 3.87
N PRO A 53 5.90 7.87 3.40
CA PRO A 53 4.91 8.52 4.26
C PRO A 53 4.00 7.47 4.94
N ASP A 54 3.53 7.80 6.15
CA ASP A 54 2.41 7.10 6.76
C ASP A 54 1.10 7.64 6.16
N LEU A 55 0.27 6.75 5.64
CA LEU A 55 -1.01 7.13 5.05
C LEU A 55 -1.99 7.68 6.11
N PRO A 56 -2.91 8.60 5.76
CA PRO A 56 -3.99 9.05 6.65
C PRO A 56 -4.77 7.89 7.27
N GLY A 57 -4.89 7.88 8.60
CA GLY A 57 -5.52 6.79 9.36
C GLY A 57 -4.56 5.71 9.84
N PHE A 58 -3.27 5.81 9.48
CA PHE A 58 -2.22 4.86 9.81
C PHE A 58 -1.02 5.52 10.47
N GLY A 59 -0.17 4.68 11.08
CA GLY A 59 1.11 5.11 11.61
C GLY A 59 1.01 6.31 12.55
N PHE A 60 1.81 7.31 12.29
CA PHE A 60 1.92 8.54 13.07
C PHE A 60 1.43 9.79 12.31
N THR A 61 0.79 9.64 11.16
CA THR A 61 0.14 10.75 10.46
C THR A 61 -1.06 11.25 11.27
N GLU A 62 -1.12 12.57 11.47
CA GLU A 62 -2.13 13.24 12.30
C GLU A 62 -3.04 14.11 11.42
N ILE A 63 -4.34 13.89 11.57
CA ILE A 63 -5.37 14.69 10.91
C ILE A 63 -5.99 15.62 11.97
N PRO A 64 -5.98 16.95 11.75
CA PRO A 64 -6.64 17.88 12.67
C PRO A 64 -8.14 17.64 12.77
N ASP A 65 -8.68 17.60 13.98
CA ASP A 65 -10.11 17.32 14.24
C ASP A 65 -11.05 18.29 13.51
N ASN A 66 -10.63 19.55 13.37
CA ASN A 66 -11.42 20.60 12.71
C ASN A 66 -11.46 20.48 11.18
N LEU A 67 -10.69 19.57 10.59
CA LEU A 67 -10.66 19.38 9.14
C LEU A 67 -11.87 18.60 8.60
N ASN A 68 -12.62 17.89 9.47
CA ASN A 68 -13.71 17.00 9.08
C ASN A 68 -13.29 16.05 7.94
N PHE A 69 -12.09 15.48 8.05
CA PHE A 69 -11.48 14.68 7.01
C PHE A 69 -12.28 13.39 6.77
N LYS A 70 -12.73 13.19 5.53
CA LYS A 70 -13.36 11.95 5.12
C LYS A 70 -12.27 10.95 4.74
N TYR A 71 -12.16 9.86 5.51
CA TYR A 71 -11.24 8.77 5.19
C TYR A 71 -11.76 7.99 3.97
N SER A 72 -11.08 8.19 2.85
CA SER A 72 -11.33 7.53 1.56
C SER A 72 -10.04 7.42 0.79
N PHE A 73 -9.92 6.46 -0.13
CA PHE A 73 -8.72 6.31 -0.97
C PHE A 73 -8.46 7.52 -1.84
N ALA A 74 -9.51 8.22 -2.28
CA ALA A 74 -9.35 9.48 -3.01
C ALA A 74 -8.65 10.54 -2.15
N ASN A 75 -9.11 10.75 -0.90
CA ASN A 75 -8.51 11.74 -0.01
C ASN A 75 -7.12 11.32 0.49
N ILE A 76 -6.86 10.02 0.64
CA ILE A 76 -5.51 9.50 0.91
C ILE A 76 -4.59 9.88 -0.25
N ALA A 77 -4.96 9.58 -1.49
CA ALA A 77 -4.17 9.91 -2.68
C ALA A 77 -3.91 11.42 -2.79
N THR A 78 -4.95 12.26 -2.62
CA THR A 78 -4.82 13.72 -2.60
C THR A 78 -3.86 14.20 -1.50
N THR A 79 -3.90 13.58 -0.31
CA THR A 79 -2.98 13.92 0.79
C THR A 79 -1.54 13.57 0.42
N ILE A 80 -1.30 12.41 -0.18
CA ILE A 80 0.04 12.02 -0.63
C ILE A 80 0.51 12.90 -1.80
N GLY A 81 -0.38 13.26 -2.74
CA GLY A 81 -0.07 14.25 -3.79
C GLY A 81 0.41 15.58 -3.20
N SER A 82 -0.35 16.14 -2.24
CA SER A 82 0.05 17.37 -1.54
C SER A 82 1.37 17.23 -0.77
N PHE A 83 1.65 16.03 -0.22
CA PHE A 83 2.94 15.76 0.41
C PHE A 83 4.08 15.80 -0.61
N LEU A 84 3.90 15.21 -1.79
CA LEU A 84 4.89 15.24 -2.88
C LEU A 84 5.15 16.68 -3.35
N ASP A 85 4.09 17.48 -3.50
CA ASP A 85 4.17 18.90 -3.89
C ASP A 85 5.02 19.72 -2.89
N VAL A 86 4.76 19.55 -1.57
CA VAL A 86 5.53 20.24 -0.51
C VAL A 86 7.01 19.86 -0.56
N HIS A 87 7.31 18.60 -0.90
CA HIS A 87 8.67 18.11 -1.03
C HIS A 87 9.28 18.35 -2.43
N LYS A 88 8.53 18.94 -3.38
CA LYS A 88 8.95 19.20 -4.76
C LYS A 88 9.42 17.93 -5.47
N ILE A 89 8.68 16.83 -5.26
CA ILE A 89 8.93 15.54 -5.90
C ILE A 89 8.01 15.42 -7.13
N ASP A 90 8.53 15.84 -8.28
CA ASP A 90 7.76 15.87 -9.53
C ASP A 90 7.83 14.55 -10.31
N LYS A 91 8.85 13.73 -10.06
CA LYS A 91 9.03 12.41 -10.69
C LYS A 91 9.53 11.40 -9.67
N PHE A 92 8.96 10.20 -9.70
CA PHE A 92 9.31 9.13 -8.77
C PHE A 92 8.96 7.73 -9.31
N ALA A 93 9.75 6.75 -8.92
CA ALA A 93 9.30 5.37 -8.95
C ALA A 93 8.40 5.13 -7.72
N VAL A 94 7.33 4.35 -7.88
CA VAL A 94 6.42 4.07 -6.76
C VAL A 94 6.44 2.58 -6.41
N TYR A 95 6.69 2.30 -5.14
CA TYR A 95 6.45 0.99 -4.56
C TYR A 95 5.04 0.99 -3.94
N VAL A 96 4.25 0.01 -4.29
CA VAL A 96 2.87 -0.13 -3.81
C VAL A 96 2.67 -1.49 -3.15
N PHE A 97 2.07 -1.46 -1.96
CA PHE A 97 1.70 -2.63 -1.18
C PHE A 97 0.27 -2.46 -0.67
N ASP A 98 -0.59 -3.48 -0.82
CA ASP A 98 -1.96 -3.50 -0.26
C ASP A 98 -2.71 -2.18 -0.52
N TYR A 99 -3.09 -1.37 0.49
CA TYR A 99 -3.72 -0.04 0.35
C TYR A 99 -2.84 1.00 -0.33
N GLY A 100 -1.54 0.79 -0.34
CA GLY A 100 -0.62 1.58 -1.15
C GLY A 100 -0.87 1.43 -2.64
N ALA A 101 -1.41 0.30 -3.12
CA ALA A 101 -1.70 0.09 -4.52
C ALA A 101 -2.80 1.03 -5.05
N PRO A 102 -4.01 1.05 -4.50
CA PRO A 102 -5.02 2.01 -4.94
C PRO A 102 -4.60 3.48 -4.73
N THR A 103 -3.75 3.76 -3.72
CA THR A 103 -3.18 5.10 -3.53
C THR A 103 -2.23 5.45 -4.66
N GLY A 104 -1.26 4.60 -4.97
CA GLY A 104 -0.28 4.82 -6.03
C GLY A 104 -0.91 4.86 -7.43
N PHE A 105 -1.87 4.00 -7.71
CA PHE A 105 -2.59 4.03 -9.00
C PHE A 105 -3.49 5.27 -9.16
N ARG A 106 -4.08 5.81 -8.06
CA ARG A 106 -4.79 7.09 -8.13
C ARG A 106 -3.84 8.24 -8.42
N LEU A 107 -2.66 8.29 -7.81
CA LEU A 107 -1.62 9.25 -8.15
C LEU A 107 -1.21 9.13 -9.64
N ALA A 108 -1.10 7.90 -10.16
CA ALA A 108 -0.80 7.67 -11.55
C ALA A 108 -1.89 8.18 -12.51
N LEU A 109 -3.17 8.12 -12.12
CA LEU A 109 -4.26 8.72 -12.90
C LEU A 109 -4.25 10.26 -12.83
N GLU A 110 -3.91 10.84 -11.67
CA GLU A 110 -3.85 12.29 -11.47
C GLU A 110 -2.62 12.91 -12.14
N CYS A 111 -1.46 12.26 -12.05
CA CYS A 111 -0.18 12.75 -12.56
C CYS A 111 0.55 11.67 -13.35
N PRO A 112 0.04 11.24 -14.52
CA PRO A 112 0.54 10.07 -15.26
C PRO A 112 2.02 10.18 -15.67
N GLN A 113 2.52 11.40 -15.86
CA GLN A 113 3.91 11.64 -16.26
C GLN A 113 4.89 11.69 -15.07
N ALA A 114 4.39 11.65 -13.83
CA ALA A 114 5.21 11.66 -12.63
C ALA A 114 5.81 10.28 -12.30
N ILE A 115 5.12 9.21 -12.71
CA ILE A 115 5.52 7.84 -12.39
C ILE A 115 6.58 7.36 -13.39
N THR A 116 7.78 7.05 -12.91
CA THR A 116 8.90 6.56 -13.75
C THR A 116 9.00 5.04 -13.79
N ALA A 117 8.55 4.36 -12.74
CA ALA A 117 8.44 2.92 -12.65
C ALA A 117 7.44 2.53 -11.53
N ILE A 118 6.85 1.35 -11.63
CA ILE A 118 6.00 0.78 -10.57
C ILE A 118 6.64 -0.49 -10.03
N ILE A 119 6.78 -0.58 -8.71
CA ILE A 119 7.11 -1.81 -8.00
C ILE A 119 5.86 -2.23 -7.23
N SER A 120 5.21 -3.31 -7.66
CA SER A 120 4.02 -3.84 -7.00
C SER A 120 4.40 -5.08 -6.19
N GLN A 121 4.39 -4.93 -4.87
CA GLN A 121 4.55 -6.05 -3.95
C GLN A 121 3.19 -6.35 -3.33
N ASN A 122 2.55 -7.44 -3.76
CA ASN A 122 1.19 -7.82 -3.33
C ASN A 122 0.19 -6.64 -3.42
N GLY A 123 0.43 -5.74 -4.37
CA GLY A 123 -0.35 -4.54 -4.63
C GLY A 123 -1.23 -4.72 -5.86
N ASN A 124 -2.53 -4.85 -5.65
CA ASN A 124 -3.48 -5.33 -6.65
C ASN A 124 -4.13 -4.20 -7.48
N ALA A 125 -4.35 -4.48 -8.77
CA ALA A 125 -5.08 -3.63 -9.73
C ALA A 125 -6.06 -4.42 -10.61
N TYR A 126 -6.38 -5.65 -10.23
CA TYR A 126 -7.16 -6.60 -11.03
C TYR A 126 -8.15 -7.39 -10.17
N GLU A 127 -9.31 -7.70 -10.71
CA GLU A 127 -10.31 -8.49 -9.98
C GLU A 127 -9.82 -9.90 -9.65
N GLU A 128 -8.99 -10.50 -10.51
CA GLU A 128 -8.37 -11.80 -10.30
C GLU A 128 -7.47 -11.86 -9.06
N GLY A 129 -6.98 -10.70 -8.62
CA GLY A 129 -6.20 -10.56 -7.39
C GLY A 129 -7.04 -10.40 -6.12
N LEU A 130 -8.36 -10.54 -6.19
CA LEU A 130 -9.24 -10.48 -5.02
C LEU A 130 -9.74 -11.90 -4.68
N SER A 131 -9.16 -12.51 -3.63
CA SER A 131 -9.56 -13.84 -3.14
C SER A 131 -10.94 -13.84 -2.45
N SER A 132 -11.36 -15.01 -1.95
CA SER A 132 -12.55 -15.13 -1.12
C SER A 132 -12.47 -14.39 0.22
N PHE A 133 -11.28 -13.95 0.65
CA PHE A 133 -11.11 -13.04 1.78
C PHE A 133 -11.98 -11.78 1.63
N TRP A 134 -12.18 -11.31 0.40
CA TRP A 134 -12.93 -10.10 0.08
C TRP A 134 -14.46 -10.30 0.01
N ASP A 135 -14.98 -11.53 0.10
CA ASP A 135 -16.41 -11.78 -0.08
C ASP A 135 -17.31 -11.06 0.96
N PRO A 136 -16.97 -11.00 2.25
CA PRO A 136 -17.73 -10.21 3.22
C PRO A 136 -17.68 -8.70 2.90
N LEU A 137 -16.54 -8.22 2.40
CA LEU A 137 -16.36 -6.82 2.02
C LEU A 137 -17.15 -6.47 0.75
N ARG A 138 -17.23 -7.37 -0.22
CA ARG A 138 -18.11 -7.20 -1.40
C ARG A 138 -19.58 -7.02 -1.01
N GLN A 139 -20.04 -7.73 0.05
CA GLN A 139 -21.39 -7.51 0.58
C GLN A 139 -21.52 -6.12 1.22
N LEU A 140 -20.49 -5.65 1.92
CA LEU A 140 -20.45 -4.31 2.50
C LEU A 140 -20.48 -3.22 1.42
N TRP A 141 -19.79 -3.43 0.30
CA TRP A 141 -19.79 -2.49 -0.83
C TRP A 141 -21.11 -2.44 -1.55
N ALA A 142 -21.82 -3.57 -1.66
CA ALA A 142 -23.07 -3.69 -2.40
C ALA A 142 -24.29 -3.22 -1.63
N THR A 143 -24.22 -3.11 -0.28
CA THR A 143 -25.41 -2.77 0.51
C THR A 143 -25.63 -1.26 0.60
N SER A 144 -26.92 -0.86 0.43
CA SER A 144 -27.42 0.48 0.74
C SER A 144 -28.34 0.50 1.97
N ASP A 145 -28.59 -0.67 2.59
CA ASP A 145 -29.39 -0.79 3.81
C ASP A 145 -28.54 -0.47 5.04
N PRO A 146 -28.87 0.59 5.80
CA PRO A 146 -28.07 1.01 6.97
C PRO A 146 -28.01 -0.04 8.08
N VAL A 147 -29.05 -0.86 8.25
CA VAL A 147 -29.06 -1.93 9.27
C VAL A 147 -28.09 -3.01 8.88
N LYS A 148 -28.18 -3.48 7.65
CA LYS A 148 -27.26 -4.49 7.09
C LYS A 148 -25.81 -3.98 7.06
N GLU A 149 -25.60 -2.72 6.70
CA GLU A 149 -24.26 -2.10 6.73
C GLU A 149 -23.67 -2.17 8.13
N LYS A 150 -24.44 -1.79 9.16
CA LYS A 150 -23.99 -1.83 10.55
C LYS A 150 -23.60 -3.25 10.99
N GLU A 151 -24.41 -4.24 10.61
CA GLU A 151 -24.13 -5.66 10.91
C GLU A 151 -22.84 -6.13 10.23
N LEU A 152 -22.66 -5.82 8.94
CA LEU A 152 -21.46 -6.18 8.18
C LEU A 152 -20.20 -5.47 8.73
N ARG A 153 -20.29 -4.18 9.07
CA ARG A 153 -19.18 -3.45 9.72
C ARG A 153 -18.78 -4.10 11.04
N GLN A 154 -19.76 -4.52 11.84
CA GLN A 154 -19.46 -5.21 13.10
C GLN A 154 -18.79 -6.57 12.87
N ALA A 155 -19.22 -7.32 11.87
CA ALA A 155 -18.59 -8.58 11.49
C ALA A 155 -17.14 -8.37 11.01
N VAL A 156 -16.90 -7.40 10.12
CA VAL A 156 -15.56 -7.02 9.65
C VAL A 156 -14.69 -6.58 10.82
N LYS A 157 -15.20 -5.75 11.73
CA LYS A 157 -14.47 -5.32 12.93
C LYS A 157 -13.98 -6.52 13.75
N GLY A 158 -14.87 -7.47 14.01
CA GLY A 158 -14.54 -8.68 14.80
C GLY A 158 -13.59 -9.64 14.10
N ALA A 159 -13.61 -9.68 12.77
CA ALA A 159 -12.78 -10.60 11.99
C ALA A 159 -11.39 -10.02 11.64
N VAL A 160 -11.28 -8.71 11.39
CA VAL A 160 -10.08 -8.10 10.78
C VAL A 160 -9.34 -7.15 11.73
N LEU A 161 -10.08 -6.42 12.62
CA LEU A 161 -9.48 -5.42 13.52
C LEU A 161 -9.11 -6.03 14.89
N THR A 162 -8.50 -7.21 14.89
CA THR A 162 -8.05 -7.92 16.09
C THR A 162 -6.54 -8.13 16.06
N PHE A 163 -5.94 -8.37 17.21
CA PHE A 163 -4.52 -8.71 17.27
C PHE A 163 -4.18 -9.96 16.48
N GLU A 164 -5.01 -11.01 16.60
CA GLU A 164 -4.79 -12.27 15.89
C GLU A 164 -4.91 -12.10 14.36
N ALA A 165 -5.85 -11.28 13.90
CA ALA A 165 -5.97 -10.97 12.48
C ALA A 165 -4.75 -10.16 11.97
N THR A 166 -4.29 -9.16 12.73
CA THR A 166 -3.08 -8.39 12.43
C THR A 166 -1.86 -9.31 12.33
N LYS A 167 -1.64 -10.16 13.34
CA LYS A 167 -0.57 -11.16 13.36
C LYS A 167 -0.71 -12.16 12.20
N GLY A 168 -1.94 -12.59 11.92
CA GLY A 168 -2.23 -13.52 10.84
C GLY A 168 -1.86 -13.00 9.45
N GLN A 169 -1.95 -11.70 9.21
CA GLN A 169 -1.52 -11.11 7.93
C GLN A 169 0.01 -11.18 7.74
N TYR A 170 0.78 -11.06 8.82
CA TYR A 170 2.23 -11.19 8.78
C TYR A 170 2.68 -12.63 8.59
N LEU A 171 2.09 -13.57 9.33
CA LEU A 171 2.54 -14.96 9.39
C LEU A 171 1.82 -15.87 8.39
N GLY A 172 0.66 -15.45 7.87
CA GLY A 172 -0.14 -16.25 6.94
C GLY A 172 0.59 -16.48 5.62
N GLY A 173 0.80 -17.74 5.26
CA GLY A 173 1.51 -18.14 4.04
C GLY A 173 3.03 -17.98 4.11
N GLU A 174 3.58 -17.55 5.25
CA GLU A 174 5.03 -17.40 5.43
C GLU A 174 5.63 -18.75 5.89
N PRO A 175 6.51 -19.38 5.07
CA PRO A 175 7.09 -20.68 5.41
C PRO A 175 8.15 -20.58 6.51
N GLU A 176 8.76 -19.39 6.70
CA GLU A 176 9.78 -19.13 7.70
C GLU A 176 9.36 -17.97 8.64
N PRO A 177 8.38 -18.18 9.54
CA PRO A 177 7.87 -17.12 10.41
C PRO A 177 8.94 -16.42 11.26
N ASN A 178 10.04 -17.12 11.56
CA ASN A 178 11.17 -16.55 12.33
C ASN A 178 11.93 -15.44 11.59
N LYS A 179 11.67 -15.27 10.28
CA LYS A 179 12.22 -14.13 9.52
C LYS A 179 11.43 -12.84 9.77
N ILE A 180 10.22 -12.95 10.32
CA ILE A 180 9.42 -11.78 10.72
C ILE A 180 9.94 -11.24 12.04
N ASP A 181 10.23 -9.95 12.09
CA ASP A 181 10.82 -9.28 13.25
C ASP A 181 9.76 -9.05 14.36
N GLU A 182 9.68 -10.00 15.28
CA GLU A 182 8.86 -9.89 16.48
C GLU A 182 9.65 -9.25 17.64
N PRO A 183 8.99 -8.47 18.48
CA PRO A 183 7.60 -8.01 18.50
C PRO A 183 7.39 -6.66 17.79
N ALA A 184 8.40 -6.14 17.10
CA ALA A 184 8.39 -4.76 16.56
C ALA A 184 7.46 -4.56 15.35
N THR A 185 6.96 -5.64 14.73
CA THR A 185 6.09 -5.60 13.54
C THR A 185 4.61 -5.47 13.92
N TYR A 186 3.88 -6.56 13.89
CA TYR A 186 2.43 -6.57 14.13
C TYR A 186 2.00 -6.08 15.52
N HIS A 187 2.89 -6.10 16.53
CA HIS A 187 2.59 -5.50 17.83
C HIS A 187 2.50 -3.98 17.75
N LEU A 188 3.45 -3.32 17.03
CA LEU A 188 3.41 -1.89 16.80
C LEU A 188 2.18 -1.50 15.99
N ASP A 189 1.93 -2.22 14.89
CA ASP A 189 0.80 -1.93 14.02
C ASP A 189 -0.53 -2.08 14.77
N TYR A 190 -0.70 -3.17 15.50
CA TYR A 190 -1.91 -3.36 16.31
C TYR A 190 -2.09 -2.28 17.38
N ALA A 191 -1.01 -1.86 18.04
CA ALA A 191 -1.06 -0.78 19.02
C ALA A 191 -1.51 0.54 18.38
N LEU A 192 -1.01 0.86 17.18
CA LEU A 192 -1.39 2.06 16.44
C LEU A 192 -2.84 1.97 15.92
N MET A 193 -3.24 0.79 15.44
CA MET A 193 -4.60 0.54 14.92
C MET A 193 -5.66 0.53 16.02
N SER A 194 -5.28 0.19 17.27
CA SER A 194 -6.19 0.12 18.43
C SER A 194 -6.43 1.48 19.11
N ARG A 195 -5.88 2.57 18.57
CA ARG A 195 -6.12 3.92 19.11
C ARG A 195 -7.61 4.28 19.06
N PRO A 196 -8.10 5.07 20.05
CA PRO A 196 -9.49 5.51 20.06
C PRO A 196 -9.92 6.14 18.73
N GLY A 197 -11.07 5.72 18.20
CA GLY A 197 -11.62 6.20 16.93
C GLY A 197 -11.07 5.51 15.68
N ASN A 198 -9.89 4.88 15.74
CA ASN A 198 -9.26 4.34 14.53
C ASN A 198 -10.03 3.14 13.94
N ALA A 199 -10.73 2.36 14.75
CA ALA A 199 -11.56 1.27 14.24
C ALA A 199 -12.64 1.74 13.23
N GLU A 200 -13.29 2.87 13.49
CA GLU A 200 -14.28 3.43 12.59
C GLU A 200 -13.63 3.96 11.30
N ILE A 201 -12.45 4.58 11.40
CA ILE A 201 -11.64 5.00 10.24
C ILE A 201 -11.36 3.80 9.32
N GLN A 202 -10.93 2.69 9.91
CA GLN A 202 -10.63 1.49 9.12
C GLN A 202 -11.88 0.87 8.49
N LEU A 203 -13.00 0.86 9.20
CA LEU A 203 -14.28 0.40 8.64
C LEU A 203 -14.76 1.28 7.49
N ASP A 204 -14.53 2.60 7.55
CA ASP A 204 -14.80 3.51 6.44
C ASP A 204 -13.91 3.19 5.23
N LEU A 205 -12.62 2.94 5.44
CA LEU A 205 -11.69 2.56 4.38
C LEU A 205 -12.03 1.18 3.79
N PHE A 206 -12.40 0.19 4.60
CA PHE A 206 -12.87 -1.10 4.08
C PHE A 206 -14.11 -0.94 3.19
N LYS A 207 -15.04 -0.08 3.59
CA LYS A 207 -16.21 0.23 2.75
C LYS A 207 -15.81 0.97 1.48
N ASP A 208 -14.95 1.99 1.59
CA ASP A 208 -14.51 2.79 0.45
C ASP A 208 -13.64 1.99 -0.53
N TYR A 209 -13.04 0.85 -0.10
CA TYR A 209 -12.23 0.02 -0.98
C TYR A 209 -12.97 -0.43 -2.24
N GLY A 210 -14.29 -0.61 -2.17
CA GLY A 210 -15.12 -0.91 -3.34
C GLY A 210 -14.96 0.11 -4.47
N THR A 211 -14.66 1.39 -4.15
CA THR A 211 -14.42 2.43 -5.16
C THR A 211 -13.13 2.18 -5.96
N ASN A 212 -12.17 1.44 -5.40
CA ASN A 212 -10.93 1.08 -6.09
C ASN A 212 -11.21 0.01 -7.14
N VAL A 213 -12.05 -0.98 -6.82
CA VAL A 213 -12.44 -2.04 -7.76
C VAL A 213 -13.14 -1.44 -8.98
N VAL A 214 -14.01 -0.45 -8.78
CA VAL A 214 -14.65 0.31 -9.87
C VAL A 214 -13.61 1.03 -10.74
N LEU A 215 -12.46 1.42 -10.17
CA LEU A 215 -11.38 2.10 -10.91
C LEU A 215 -10.37 1.15 -11.56
N TYR A 216 -10.40 -0.14 -11.29
CA TYR A 216 -9.45 -1.09 -11.90
C TYR A 216 -9.37 -0.98 -13.43
N PRO A 217 -10.48 -0.85 -14.19
CA PRO A 217 -10.38 -0.64 -15.63
C PRO A 217 -9.56 0.60 -16.02
N LYS A 218 -9.63 1.69 -15.25
CA LYS A 218 -8.85 2.90 -15.49
C LYS A 218 -7.38 2.73 -15.12
N PHE A 219 -7.08 1.99 -14.05
CA PHE A 219 -5.69 1.64 -13.71
C PHE A 219 -5.05 0.79 -14.82
N GLN A 220 -5.80 -0.17 -15.35
CA GLN A 220 -5.38 -1.02 -16.46
C GLN A 220 -5.22 -0.22 -17.77
N GLU A 221 -6.11 0.73 -18.04
CA GLU A 221 -5.98 1.67 -19.17
C GLU A 221 -4.70 2.49 -19.05
N TYR A 222 -4.43 3.08 -17.87
CA TYR A 222 -3.18 3.79 -17.60
C TYR A 222 -1.95 2.91 -17.87
N LEU A 223 -1.94 1.66 -17.41
CA LEU A 223 -0.83 0.71 -17.65
C LEU A 223 -0.62 0.44 -19.14
N ARG A 224 -1.71 0.27 -19.92
CA ARG A 224 -1.65 0.08 -21.37
C ARG A 224 -1.15 1.29 -22.14
N GLU A 225 -1.58 2.49 -21.71
CA GLU A 225 -1.24 3.73 -22.43
C GLU A 225 0.16 4.24 -22.08
N SER A 226 0.49 4.28 -20.80
CA SER A 226 1.78 4.80 -20.32
C SER A 226 2.94 3.86 -20.65
N GLN A 227 2.69 2.55 -20.68
CA GLN A 227 3.72 1.50 -20.76
C GLN A 227 4.85 1.70 -19.75
N VAL A 228 4.50 2.27 -18.58
CA VAL A 228 5.42 2.41 -17.45
C VAL A 228 6.00 1.03 -17.10
N PRO A 229 7.32 0.90 -16.89
CA PRO A 229 7.92 -0.38 -16.53
C PRO A 229 7.40 -0.84 -15.15
N VAL A 230 7.09 -2.12 -15.01
CA VAL A 230 6.55 -2.71 -13.78
C VAL A 230 7.41 -3.88 -13.30
N LEU A 231 7.80 -3.85 -12.03
CA LEU A 231 8.30 -5.00 -11.29
C LEU A 231 7.17 -5.49 -10.37
N ALA A 232 6.60 -6.66 -10.64
CA ALA A 232 5.67 -7.33 -9.73
C ALA A 232 6.45 -8.38 -8.93
N VAL A 233 6.63 -8.14 -7.63
CA VAL A 233 7.20 -9.10 -6.68
C VAL A 233 6.08 -9.55 -5.77
N TRP A 234 5.83 -10.86 -5.69
CA TRP A 234 4.60 -11.33 -5.04
C TRP A 234 4.87 -12.55 -4.17
N GLY A 235 4.26 -12.55 -2.98
CA GLY A 235 4.20 -13.73 -2.13
C GLY A 235 3.25 -14.75 -2.73
N LYS A 236 3.78 -15.91 -3.17
CA LYS A 236 2.96 -16.93 -3.83
C LYS A 236 1.88 -17.55 -2.93
N ASN A 237 2.03 -17.39 -1.61
CA ASN A 237 1.13 -17.92 -0.59
C ASN A 237 0.18 -16.85 -0.01
N ASP A 238 0.12 -15.66 -0.61
CA ASP A 238 -0.79 -14.61 -0.16
C ASP A 238 -2.25 -15.03 -0.34
N ILE A 239 -2.98 -15.10 0.77
CA ILE A 239 -4.40 -15.46 0.79
C ILE A 239 -5.32 -14.25 0.59
N ILE A 240 -4.79 -13.03 0.70
CA ILE A 240 -5.54 -11.77 0.55
C ILE A 240 -5.55 -11.37 -0.92
N PHE A 241 -4.35 -11.22 -1.49
CA PHE A 241 -4.14 -10.95 -2.91
C PHE A 241 -3.37 -12.11 -3.57
N PRO A 242 -4.06 -13.10 -4.14
CA PRO A 242 -3.40 -14.25 -4.73
C PRO A 242 -2.55 -13.88 -5.95
N PRO A 243 -1.57 -14.71 -6.33
CA PRO A 243 -0.68 -14.51 -7.47
C PRO A 243 -1.37 -14.24 -8.80
N ALA A 244 -2.65 -14.62 -8.95
CA ALA A 244 -3.45 -14.31 -10.13
C ALA A 244 -3.52 -12.79 -10.41
N GLY A 245 -3.48 -11.94 -9.35
CA GLY A 245 -3.39 -10.50 -9.50
C GLY A 245 -2.07 -10.05 -10.12
N ALA A 246 -0.95 -10.67 -9.72
CA ALA A 246 0.36 -10.41 -10.31
C ALA A 246 0.45 -10.87 -11.77
N GLU A 247 -0.08 -12.05 -12.06
CA GLU A 247 -0.13 -12.61 -13.43
C GLU A 247 -0.97 -11.74 -14.38
N ALA A 248 -2.01 -11.09 -13.87
CA ALA A 248 -2.90 -10.25 -14.65
C ALA A 248 -2.20 -9.02 -15.26
N PHE A 249 -1.12 -8.51 -14.65
CA PHE A 249 -0.32 -7.42 -15.23
C PHE A 249 0.22 -7.73 -16.63
N LYS A 250 0.41 -9.01 -16.97
CA LYS A 250 0.87 -9.44 -18.32
C LYS A 250 -0.06 -8.99 -19.45
N ARG A 251 -1.33 -8.72 -19.15
CA ARG A 251 -2.30 -8.26 -20.17
C ARG A 251 -2.04 -6.82 -20.63
N ASP A 252 -1.54 -6.00 -19.72
CA ASP A 252 -1.54 -4.55 -19.88
C ASP A 252 -0.14 -3.94 -19.93
N VAL A 253 0.89 -4.67 -19.44
CA VAL A 253 2.28 -4.20 -19.33
C VAL A 253 3.21 -5.03 -20.18
N LYS A 254 3.88 -4.41 -21.15
CA LYS A 254 4.87 -5.08 -22.00
C LYS A 254 6.22 -5.25 -21.30
N ASP A 255 6.64 -4.22 -20.56
CA ASP A 255 7.89 -4.22 -19.79
C ASP A 255 7.61 -4.64 -18.33
N LEU A 256 7.24 -5.90 -18.16
CA LEU A 256 6.91 -6.52 -16.90
C LEU A 256 8.01 -7.51 -16.48
N LYS A 257 8.59 -7.27 -15.28
CA LYS A 257 9.35 -8.29 -14.55
C LYS A 257 8.44 -8.86 -13.45
N LEU A 258 8.07 -10.14 -13.56
CA LEU A 258 7.24 -10.84 -12.57
C LEU A 258 8.09 -11.84 -11.79
N VAL A 259 8.06 -11.75 -10.46
CA VAL A 259 8.78 -12.65 -9.56
C VAL A 259 7.83 -13.12 -8.45
N LEU A 260 7.67 -14.42 -8.32
CA LEU A 260 6.92 -15.06 -7.24
C LEU A 260 7.89 -15.64 -6.22
N LEU A 261 7.83 -15.17 -4.97
CA LEU A 261 8.66 -15.64 -3.88
C LEU A 261 7.87 -16.52 -2.91
N ASP A 262 8.56 -17.38 -2.19
CA ASP A 262 7.94 -18.31 -1.24
C ASP A 262 7.66 -17.61 0.09
N GLY A 263 6.61 -16.82 0.12
CA GLY A 263 6.17 -16.04 1.27
C GLY A 263 4.72 -15.63 1.17
N GLY A 264 4.23 -15.00 2.23
CA GLY A 264 2.86 -14.54 2.37
C GLY A 264 2.65 -13.09 1.93
N HIS A 265 1.65 -12.46 2.56
CA HIS A 265 1.25 -11.08 2.25
C HIS A 265 2.35 -10.06 2.58
N PHE A 266 2.92 -10.11 3.79
CA PHE A 266 3.98 -9.21 4.24
C PHE A 266 5.38 -9.62 3.77
N LEU A 267 5.49 -9.96 2.50
CA LEU A 267 6.71 -10.50 1.87
C LEU A 267 7.97 -9.64 2.12
N VAL A 268 7.82 -8.32 2.20
CA VAL A 268 8.95 -7.41 2.46
C VAL A 268 9.60 -7.64 3.82
N GLU A 269 8.88 -8.17 4.79
CA GLU A 269 9.43 -8.45 6.12
C GLU A 269 10.35 -9.67 6.12
N SER A 270 9.98 -10.73 5.39
CA SER A 270 10.75 -11.97 5.33
C SER A 270 11.80 -12.00 4.21
N HIS A 271 11.58 -11.24 3.12
CA HIS A 271 12.41 -11.26 1.91
C HIS A 271 13.03 -9.88 1.58
N THR A 272 13.26 -9.04 2.60
CA THR A 272 13.75 -7.65 2.42
C THR A 272 14.97 -7.57 1.50
N GLN A 273 16.00 -8.42 1.72
CA GLN A 273 17.26 -8.39 0.96
C GLN A 273 17.01 -8.74 -0.51
N GLU A 274 16.18 -9.75 -0.77
CA GLU A 274 15.87 -10.18 -2.12
C GLU A 274 15.03 -9.13 -2.87
N ILE A 275 14.04 -8.57 -2.22
CA ILE A 275 13.21 -7.48 -2.79
C ILE A 275 14.10 -6.26 -3.07
N GLY A 276 14.96 -5.86 -2.13
CA GLY A 276 15.90 -4.76 -2.34
C GLY A 276 16.80 -4.98 -3.56
N ARG A 277 17.38 -6.17 -3.69
CA ARG A 277 18.19 -6.55 -4.86
C ARG A 277 17.39 -6.49 -6.16
N LEU A 278 16.19 -7.09 -6.19
CA LEU A 278 15.32 -7.08 -7.37
C LEU A 278 14.93 -5.67 -7.79
N MET A 279 14.64 -4.79 -6.82
CA MET A 279 14.33 -3.38 -7.06
C MET A 279 15.52 -2.64 -7.66
N LEU A 280 16.73 -2.78 -7.06
CA LEU A 280 17.94 -2.13 -7.56
C LEU A 280 18.26 -2.55 -8.99
N GLU A 281 18.26 -3.87 -9.27
CA GLU A 281 18.49 -4.41 -10.61
C GLU A 281 17.47 -3.89 -11.64
N PHE A 282 16.19 -3.82 -11.24
CA PHE A 282 15.13 -3.36 -12.09
C PHE A 282 15.25 -1.86 -12.37
N LEU A 283 15.35 -1.04 -11.33
CA LEU A 283 15.41 0.41 -11.44
C LEU A 283 16.68 0.88 -12.15
N ASP A 284 17.87 0.31 -11.88
CA ASP A 284 19.13 0.64 -12.57
C ASP A 284 19.03 0.40 -14.09
N SER A 285 18.12 -0.45 -14.55
CA SER A 285 17.91 -0.72 -15.97
C SER A 285 16.86 0.20 -16.62
N LYS A 286 16.12 1.01 -15.83
CA LYS A 286 14.95 1.78 -16.30
C LYS A 286 15.04 3.29 -16.05
N ILE A 287 15.73 3.72 -14.99
CA ILE A 287 15.80 5.14 -14.58
C ILE A 287 17.22 5.60 -14.25
#